data_8b27c6430393c71764574a9fbaefc4f0
#
_entry.id   8b27c6430393c71764574a9fbaefc4f0
#
_cell.length_a   1.000
_cell.length_b   1.000
_cell.length_c   1.000
_cell.angle_alpha   90.00
_cell.angle_beta   90.00
_cell.angle_gamma   90.00
#
_symmetry.space_group_name_H-M   'P 1'
#
loop_
_entity.id
_entity.type
_entity.pdbx_description
1 polymer ?
#
loop_
_entity_poly.entity_id
_entity_poly.type
_entity_poly.pdbx_seq_one_letter_code
_entity_poly.pdbx_strand_id
1 'polypeptide(L)'
;MITGDFAEDYETMVPFQTLLAVGHTVHAVCPGKKAGQTIATAIHDFEGDQTYSEKRGHNFALNATFADIMVADYDALVIPGGRAPEYLRLNADVLAAVKHFFEADKPVAAVCHGAQLLAAAGVLKGRTCSAYPACRPEVELAGGTYADIAIDAAVTDGKLVTAPAWPAHPAWLSQFMVVLGR
;
A
#
# COMPACT_ATOMS: atom_id res chain seq x y z
N MET A 1 6.83 4.85 -2.51
CA MET A 1 6.26 3.72 -1.74
C MET A 1 6.54 3.96 -0.26
N ILE A 2 5.51 3.94 0.58
CA ILE A 2 5.66 3.98 2.04
C ILE A 2 5.51 2.56 2.56
N THR A 3 6.53 2.03 3.21
CA THR A 3 6.59 0.66 3.74
C THR A 3 7.27 0.64 5.10
N GLY A 4 7.38 -0.51 5.76
CA GLY A 4 7.99 -0.64 7.07
C GLY A 4 8.25 -2.10 7.46
N ASP A 5 8.85 -2.31 8.65
CA ASP A 5 9.09 -3.65 9.16
C ASP A 5 7.78 -4.45 9.21
N PHE A 6 7.84 -5.70 8.79
CA PHE A 6 6.71 -6.63 8.65
C PHE A 6 5.64 -6.21 7.63
N ALA A 7 5.99 -5.34 6.66
CA ALA A 7 5.22 -5.26 5.43
C ALA A 7 5.24 -6.63 4.73
N GLU A 8 4.15 -6.95 4.03
CA GLU A 8 4.09 -8.23 3.29
C GLU A 8 5.15 -8.26 2.18
N ASP A 9 5.82 -9.39 2.04
CA ASP A 9 7.02 -9.56 1.21
C ASP A 9 6.74 -9.30 -0.28
N TYR A 10 5.76 -10.00 -0.86
CA TYR A 10 5.37 -9.79 -2.26
C TYR A 10 4.77 -8.41 -2.49
N GLU A 11 3.96 -7.91 -1.54
CA GLU A 11 3.31 -6.60 -1.66
C GLU A 11 4.32 -5.43 -1.60
N THR A 12 5.52 -5.68 -1.08
CA THR A 12 6.64 -4.73 -1.11
C THR A 12 7.50 -4.93 -2.36
N MET A 13 7.94 -6.16 -2.64
CA MET A 13 8.94 -6.47 -3.67
C MET A 13 8.36 -6.36 -5.08
N VAL A 14 7.17 -6.93 -5.31
CA VAL A 14 6.59 -7.02 -6.66
C VAL A 14 6.24 -5.65 -7.23
N PRO A 15 5.47 -4.78 -6.55
CA PRO A 15 5.19 -3.45 -7.09
C PRO A 15 6.45 -2.60 -7.23
N PHE A 16 7.40 -2.68 -6.30
CA PHE A 16 8.67 -1.96 -6.40
C PHE A 16 9.42 -2.33 -7.68
N GLN A 17 9.64 -3.61 -7.91
CA GLN A 17 10.38 -4.11 -9.07
C GLN A 17 9.61 -3.90 -10.38
N THR A 18 8.29 -4.11 -10.39
CA THR A 18 7.45 -3.93 -11.56
C THR A 18 7.48 -2.47 -12.04
N LEU A 19 7.31 -1.51 -11.14
CA LEU A 19 7.32 -0.10 -11.49
C LEU A 19 8.70 0.35 -12.00
N LEU A 20 9.79 -0.14 -11.40
CA LEU A 20 11.15 0.08 -11.93
C LEU A 20 11.32 -0.52 -13.33
N ALA A 21 10.86 -1.75 -13.55
CA ALA A 21 10.99 -2.45 -14.83
C ALA A 21 10.27 -1.75 -15.98
N VAL A 22 9.16 -1.05 -15.69
CA VAL A 22 8.44 -0.25 -16.69
C VAL A 22 8.92 1.20 -16.77
N GLY A 23 10.02 1.55 -16.07
CA GLY A 23 10.74 2.82 -16.23
C GLY A 23 10.31 3.94 -15.28
N HIS A 24 9.54 3.65 -14.22
CA HIS A 24 9.30 4.63 -13.16
C HIS A 24 10.49 4.71 -12.20
N THR A 25 10.70 5.88 -11.61
CA THR A 25 11.57 6.04 -10.44
C THR A 25 10.75 5.74 -9.19
N VAL A 26 11.19 4.78 -8.38
CA VAL A 26 10.50 4.38 -7.17
C VAL A 26 11.39 4.62 -5.96
N HIS A 27 10.96 5.48 -5.05
CA HIS A 27 11.58 5.64 -3.73
C HIS A 27 10.77 4.87 -2.69
N ALA A 28 11.42 3.93 -2.03
CA ALA A 28 10.86 3.17 -0.91
C ALA A 28 11.39 3.73 0.40
N VAL A 29 10.47 4.15 1.27
CA VAL A 29 10.79 4.86 2.52
C VAL A 29 10.06 4.24 3.71
N CYS A 30 10.68 4.35 4.88
CA CYS A 30 10.11 3.97 6.17
C CYS A 30 10.41 5.06 7.20
N PRO A 31 9.40 5.56 7.94
CA PRO A 31 9.64 6.50 9.03
C PRO A 31 10.70 6.00 10.01
N GLY A 32 11.62 6.87 10.40
CA GLY A 32 12.71 6.56 11.32
C GLY A 32 13.88 5.78 10.71
N LYS A 33 13.82 5.40 9.42
CA LYS A 33 14.91 4.72 8.71
C LYS A 33 15.46 5.57 7.56
N LYS A 34 16.72 5.32 7.22
CA LYS A 34 17.47 6.02 6.16
C LYS A 34 17.69 5.13 4.95
N ALA A 35 17.96 5.76 3.81
CA ALA A 35 18.44 5.08 2.62
C ALA A 35 19.62 4.13 2.93
N GLY A 36 19.61 2.93 2.37
CA GLY A 36 20.58 1.87 2.63
C GLY A 36 20.26 0.99 3.85
N GLN A 37 19.39 1.40 4.74
CA GLN A 37 18.88 0.53 5.79
C GLN A 37 17.82 -0.44 5.24
N THR A 38 17.58 -1.53 5.95
CA THR A 38 16.61 -2.54 5.54
C THR A 38 15.39 -2.56 6.46
N ILE A 39 14.26 -3.02 5.91
CA ILE A 39 13.12 -3.50 6.67
C ILE A 39 13.08 -5.03 6.59
N ALA A 40 12.59 -5.67 7.64
CA ALA A 40 12.24 -7.08 7.63
C ALA A 40 10.85 -7.22 7.06
N THR A 41 10.66 -7.98 5.98
CA THR A 41 9.32 -8.29 5.46
C THR A 41 8.71 -9.51 6.15
N ALA A 42 7.42 -9.72 5.98
CA ALA A 42 6.68 -10.91 6.42
C ALA A 42 6.00 -11.57 5.22
N ILE A 43 6.09 -12.91 5.15
CA ILE A 43 5.38 -13.70 4.15
C ILE A 43 4.04 -14.11 4.76
N HIS A 44 2.94 -13.71 4.12
CA HIS A 44 1.58 -14.08 4.51
C HIS A 44 1.00 -15.04 3.47
N ASP A 45 0.77 -16.29 3.90
CA ASP A 45 0.19 -17.34 3.07
C ASP A 45 -1.23 -17.71 3.54
N PHE A 46 -2.12 -18.00 2.58
CA PHE A 46 -3.52 -18.37 2.82
C PHE A 46 -3.66 -19.88 2.81
N GLU A 47 -3.18 -20.54 3.88
CA GLU A 47 -3.06 -22.01 3.99
C GLU A 47 -4.25 -22.66 4.73
N GLY A 48 -5.32 -21.93 4.98
CA GLY A 48 -6.53 -22.43 5.65
C GLY A 48 -6.62 -22.08 7.14
N ASP A 49 -5.69 -21.27 7.64
CA ASP A 49 -5.79 -20.66 8.96
C ASP A 49 -6.95 -19.65 9.03
N GLN A 50 -7.28 -19.17 10.23
CA GLN A 50 -8.37 -18.21 10.45
C GLN A 50 -8.22 -16.93 9.62
N THR A 51 -6.96 -16.49 9.42
CA THR A 51 -6.60 -15.34 8.61
C THR A 51 -5.53 -15.70 7.60
N TYR A 52 -4.29 -15.77 8.02
CA TYR A 52 -3.11 -16.14 7.23
C TYR A 52 -2.02 -16.66 8.16
N SER A 53 -1.14 -17.50 7.64
CA SER A 53 0.12 -17.82 8.31
C SER A 53 1.12 -16.67 8.14
N GLU A 54 2.08 -16.54 9.05
CA GLU A 54 3.15 -15.55 8.94
C GLU A 54 4.51 -16.23 9.10
N LYS A 55 5.39 -15.96 8.15
CA LYS A 55 6.81 -16.34 8.20
C LYS A 55 7.67 -15.12 7.96
N ARG A 56 8.90 -15.13 8.48
CA ARG A 56 9.89 -14.10 8.18
C ARG A 56 10.23 -14.10 6.69
N GLY A 57 10.07 -12.95 6.04
CA GLY A 57 10.46 -12.73 4.64
C GLY A 57 11.90 -12.21 4.50
N HIS A 58 12.16 -11.51 3.39
CA HIS A 58 13.46 -10.95 3.07
C HIS A 58 13.79 -9.70 3.88
N ASN A 59 15.04 -9.24 3.75
CA ASN A 59 15.42 -7.89 4.09
C ASN A 59 15.29 -7.02 2.84
N PHE A 60 14.34 -6.10 2.84
CA PHE A 60 14.15 -5.15 1.75
C PHE A 60 14.94 -3.87 2.03
N ALA A 61 15.83 -3.49 1.10
CA ALA A 61 16.64 -2.28 1.24
C ALA A 61 15.83 -1.04 0.83
N LEU A 62 15.79 -0.06 1.73
CA LEU A 62 15.24 1.27 1.44
C LEU A 62 16.23 2.06 0.57
N ASN A 63 15.73 2.75 -0.45
CA ASN A 63 16.57 3.55 -1.35
C ASN A 63 16.39 5.06 -1.19
N ALA A 64 15.55 5.48 -0.24
CA ALA A 64 15.38 6.88 0.14
C ALA A 64 15.13 7.01 1.66
N THR A 65 15.34 8.20 2.20
CA THR A 65 15.10 8.53 3.61
C THR A 65 13.74 9.23 3.75
N PHE A 66 12.86 8.72 4.61
CA PHE A 66 11.51 9.29 4.77
C PHE A 66 11.54 10.79 5.12
N ALA A 67 12.45 11.21 5.99
CA ALA A 67 12.55 12.60 6.43
C ALA A 67 13.06 13.56 5.34
N ASP A 68 13.67 13.04 4.28
CA ASP A 68 14.29 13.84 3.23
C ASP A 68 13.40 13.95 1.98
N ILE A 69 12.30 13.18 1.90
CA ILE A 69 11.40 13.26 0.75
C ILE A 69 10.52 14.51 0.80
N MET A 70 10.37 15.14 -0.35
CA MET A 70 9.35 16.18 -0.57
C MET A 70 8.15 15.51 -1.25
N VAL A 71 7.08 15.27 -0.51
CA VAL A 71 5.91 14.51 -1.00
C VAL A 71 5.31 15.10 -2.27
N ALA A 72 5.39 16.43 -2.42
CA ALA A 72 4.90 17.14 -3.61
C ALA A 72 5.63 16.77 -4.92
N ASP A 73 6.88 16.30 -4.83
CA ASP A 73 7.72 15.94 -5.99
C ASP A 73 7.36 14.57 -6.59
N TYR A 74 6.42 13.83 -5.97
CA TYR A 74 6.03 12.50 -6.44
C TYR A 74 4.68 12.53 -7.15
N ASP A 75 4.58 11.76 -8.22
CA ASP A 75 3.38 11.64 -9.05
C ASP A 75 2.36 10.64 -8.50
N ALA A 76 2.80 9.68 -7.70
CA ALA A 76 1.94 8.62 -7.19
C ALA A 76 2.44 8.03 -5.86
N LEU A 77 1.54 7.35 -5.14
CA LEU A 77 1.82 6.65 -3.89
C LEU A 77 1.47 5.17 -3.99
N VAL A 78 2.35 4.31 -3.47
CA VAL A 78 2.12 2.86 -3.29
C VAL A 78 2.19 2.52 -1.81
N ILE A 79 1.21 1.77 -1.33
CA ILE A 79 1.08 1.35 0.07
C ILE A 79 0.90 -0.17 0.12
N PRO A 80 1.95 -0.94 0.44
CA PRO A 80 1.85 -2.37 0.72
C PRO A 80 1.09 -2.63 2.03
N GLY A 81 0.67 -3.87 2.22
CA GLY A 81 0.05 -4.33 3.44
C GLY A 81 1.02 -5.02 4.40
N GLY A 82 0.64 -6.21 4.86
CA GLY A 82 1.28 -6.86 6.00
C GLY A 82 0.93 -6.18 7.32
N ARG A 83 1.81 -6.26 8.32
CA ARG A 83 1.58 -5.62 9.62
C ARG A 83 2.11 -4.19 9.71
N ALA A 84 2.93 -3.74 8.75
CA ALA A 84 3.47 -2.39 8.77
C ALA A 84 2.39 -1.29 8.87
N PRO A 85 1.25 -1.36 8.16
CA PRO A 85 0.19 -0.36 8.29
C PRO A 85 -0.36 -0.20 9.71
N GLU A 86 -0.33 -1.23 10.56
CA GLU A 86 -0.83 -1.17 11.93
C GLU A 86 -0.14 -0.10 12.77
N TYR A 87 1.16 0.07 12.60
CA TYR A 87 1.92 1.09 13.33
C TYR A 87 2.20 2.34 12.51
N LEU A 88 2.32 2.23 11.18
CA LEU A 88 2.53 3.38 10.30
C LEU A 88 1.36 4.38 10.38
N ARG A 89 0.14 3.89 10.57
CA ARG A 89 -1.06 4.74 10.76
C ARG A 89 -1.03 5.61 12.03
N LEU A 90 -0.12 5.34 12.96
CA LEU A 90 0.08 6.15 14.16
C LEU A 90 1.04 7.33 13.92
N ASN A 91 1.71 7.36 12.76
CA ASN A 91 2.65 8.40 12.40
C ASN A 91 1.95 9.54 11.64
N ALA A 92 1.96 10.73 12.23
CA ALA A 92 1.27 11.90 11.67
C ALA A 92 1.81 12.32 10.29
N ASP A 93 3.12 12.18 10.06
CA ASP A 93 3.75 12.56 8.78
C ASP A 93 3.37 11.58 7.67
N VAL A 94 3.22 10.27 8.00
CA VAL A 94 2.69 9.27 7.05
C VAL A 94 1.26 9.62 6.66
N LEU A 95 0.40 9.95 7.63
CA LEU A 95 -0.99 10.32 7.35
C LEU A 95 -1.08 11.62 6.56
N ALA A 96 -0.21 12.60 6.85
CA ALA A 96 -0.12 13.83 6.07
C ALA A 96 0.32 13.55 4.63
N ALA A 97 1.30 12.68 4.42
CA ALA A 97 1.72 12.26 3.09
C ALA A 97 0.57 11.59 2.32
N VAL A 98 -0.16 10.66 2.93
CA VAL A 98 -1.33 10.02 2.31
C VAL A 98 -2.36 11.07 1.89
N LYS A 99 -2.74 11.98 2.80
CA LYS A 99 -3.71 13.06 2.52
C LYS A 99 -3.29 13.90 1.32
N HIS A 100 -2.00 14.27 1.25
CA HIS A 100 -1.46 15.08 0.16
C HIS A 100 -1.78 14.49 -1.22
N PHE A 101 -1.59 13.17 -1.42
CA PHE A 101 -1.87 12.53 -2.71
C PHE A 101 -3.35 12.62 -3.09
N PHE A 102 -4.26 12.49 -2.13
CA PHE A 102 -5.69 12.64 -2.38
C PHE A 102 -6.10 14.10 -2.62
N GLU A 103 -5.57 15.04 -1.87
CA GLU A 103 -5.82 16.48 -2.04
C GLU A 103 -5.27 17.03 -3.36
N ALA A 104 -4.11 16.49 -3.80
CA ALA A 104 -3.49 16.84 -5.07
C ALA A 104 -4.04 16.01 -6.27
N ASP A 105 -5.07 15.20 -6.05
CA ASP A 105 -5.66 14.30 -7.05
C ASP A 105 -4.60 13.44 -7.78
N LYS A 106 -3.65 12.89 -7.02
CA LYS A 106 -2.58 12.02 -7.53
C LYS A 106 -2.92 10.54 -7.37
N PRO A 107 -2.45 9.65 -8.26
CA PRO A 107 -2.68 8.21 -8.17
C PRO A 107 -2.19 7.60 -6.85
N VAL A 108 -3.02 6.74 -6.26
CA VAL A 108 -2.71 5.97 -5.06
C VAL A 108 -3.05 4.50 -5.29
N ALA A 109 -2.10 3.62 -5.02
CA ALA A 109 -2.32 2.18 -5.04
C ALA A 109 -2.09 1.62 -3.63
N ALA A 110 -3.09 0.91 -3.09
CA ALA A 110 -2.98 0.25 -1.80
C ALA A 110 -3.47 -1.20 -1.89
N VAL A 111 -2.85 -2.09 -1.15
CA VAL A 111 -3.19 -3.51 -1.14
C VAL A 111 -3.27 -4.04 0.29
N CYS A 112 -4.15 -5.03 0.51
CA CYS A 112 -4.24 -5.76 1.77
C CYS A 112 -4.53 -4.82 2.96
N HIS A 113 -3.70 -4.83 3.98
CA HIS A 113 -3.79 -3.94 5.14
C HIS A 113 -3.37 -2.48 4.84
N GLY A 114 -2.87 -2.18 3.64
CA GLY A 114 -2.59 -0.80 3.23
C GLY A 114 -3.79 0.14 3.35
N ALA A 115 -5.01 -0.39 3.24
CA ALA A 115 -6.26 0.34 3.47
C ALA A 115 -6.37 0.96 4.87
N GLN A 116 -5.65 0.43 5.88
CA GLN A 116 -5.61 1.00 7.23
C GLN A 116 -5.02 2.41 7.24
N LEU A 117 -4.01 2.69 6.38
CA LEU A 117 -3.47 4.04 6.25
C LEU A 117 -4.49 4.98 5.60
N LEU A 118 -5.24 4.50 4.61
CA LEU A 118 -6.29 5.28 3.95
C LEU A 118 -7.42 5.62 4.93
N ALA A 119 -7.86 4.64 5.72
CA ALA A 119 -8.89 4.82 6.74
C ALA A 119 -8.44 5.82 7.82
N ALA A 120 -7.24 5.65 8.37
CA ALA A 120 -6.68 6.53 9.39
C ALA A 120 -6.41 7.96 8.87
N ALA A 121 -6.06 8.11 7.59
CA ALA A 121 -5.92 9.41 6.94
C ALA A 121 -7.27 10.09 6.65
N GLY A 122 -8.40 9.39 6.81
CA GLY A 122 -9.74 9.94 6.59
C GLY A 122 -10.07 10.21 5.11
N VAL A 123 -9.42 9.50 4.18
CA VAL A 123 -9.55 9.75 2.73
C VAL A 123 -10.53 8.80 2.03
N LEU A 124 -11.17 7.87 2.76
CA LEU A 124 -12.07 6.86 2.18
C LEU A 124 -13.54 7.30 2.09
N LYS A 125 -13.93 8.41 2.68
CA LYS A 125 -15.32 8.85 2.68
C LYS A 125 -15.88 8.99 1.26
N GLY A 126 -16.93 8.21 0.95
CA GLY A 126 -17.59 8.20 -0.35
C GLY A 126 -16.81 7.50 -1.46
N ARG A 127 -15.74 6.77 -1.13
CA ARG A 127 -14.94 6.00 -2.10
C ARG A 127 -15.18 4.51 -1.96
N THR A 128 -14.99 3.80 -3.07
CA THR A 128 -14.98 2.34 -3.09
C THR A 128 -13.55 1.85 -2.86
N CYS A 129 -13.37 0.93 -1.90
CA CYS A 129 -12.06 0.41 -1.52
C CYS A 129 -12.15 -1.09 -1.26
N SER A 130 -11.31 -1.87 -1.91
CA SER A 130 -11.03 -3.24 -1.52
C SER A 130 -9.85 -3.30 -0.58
N ALA A 131 -9.82 -4.29 0.28
CA ALA A 131 -8.76 -4.53 1.25
C ALA A 131 -8.77 -5.99 1.66
N TYR A 132 -7.76 -6.41 2.44
CA TYR A 132 -7.84 -7.69 3.13
C TYR A 132 -9.17 -7.76 3.92
N PRO A 133 -9.90 -8.89 3.86
CA PRO A 133 -11.27 -8.96 4.40
C PRO A 133 -11.42 -8.51 5.85
N ALA A 134 -10.41 -8.75 6.70
CA ALA A 134 -10.43 -8.30 8.09
C ALA A 134 -10.38 -6.75 8.24
N CYS A 135 -9.97 -6.02 7.20
CA CYS A 135 -9.96 -4.55 7.19
C CYS A 135 -11.31 -3.94 6.76
N ARG A 136 -12.30 -4.77 6.39
CA ARG A 136 -13.63 -4.29 5.99
C ARG A 136 -14.26 -3.33 7.01
N PRO A 137 -14.29 -3.63 8.33
CA PRO A 137 -14.87 -2.71 9.32
C PRO A 137 -14.18 -1.35 9.34
N GLU A 138 -12.85 -1.31 9.13
CA GLU A 138 -12.10 -0.04 9.11
C GLU A 138 -12.45 0.80 7.88
N VAL A 139 -12.61 0.18 6.70
CA VAL A 139 -13.05 0.87 5.48
C VAL A 139 -14.45 1.47 5.67
N GLU A 140 -15.39 0.67 6.19
CA GLU A 140 -16.78 1.10 6.41
C GLU A 140 -16.89 2.20 7.47
N LEU A 141 -16.18 2.07 8.60
CA LEU A 141 -16.14 3.09 9.66
C LEU A 141 -15.52 4.41 9.17
N ALA A 142 -14.57 4.35 8.22
CA ALA A 142 -14.01 5.54 7.59
C ALA A 142 -14.93 6.17 6.53
N GLY A 143 -16.15 5.63 6.34
CA GLY A 143 -17.15 6.13 5.40
C GLY A 143 -16.94 5.68 3.96
N GLY A 144 -16.09 4.69 3.74
CA GLY A 144 -15.89 4.03 2.44
C GLY A 144 -16.90 2.92 2.20
N THR A 145 -17.04 2.53 0.93
CA THR A 145 -17.77 1.32 0.52
C THR A 145 -16.77 0.20 0.33
N TYR A 146 -16.86 -0.85 1.13
CA TYR A 146 -16.00 -2.02 0.97
C TYR A 146 -16.42 -2.81 -0.27
N ALA A 147 -15.48 -3.00 -1.19
CA ALA A 147 -15.65 -3.86 -2.36
C ALA A 147 -15.25 -5.29 -2.02
N ASP A 148 -16.24 -6.15 -1.83
CA ASP A 148 -16.05 -7.59 -1.62
C ASP A 148 -15.84 -8.27 -2.98
N ILE A 149 -14.58 -8.43 -3.37
CA ILE A 149 -14.16 -8.96 -4.67
C ILE A 149 -13.28 -10.21 -4.50
N ALA A 150 -13.07 -10.95 -5.57
CA ALA A 150 -12.17 -12.11 -5.57
C ALA A 150 -10.76 -11.72 -5.11
N ILE A 151 -10.06 -12.66 -4.48
CA ILE A 151 -8.73 -12.42 -3.87
C ILE A 151 -7.66 -11.97 -4.90
N ASP A 152 -7.87 -12.32 -6.17
CA ASP A 152 -7.01 -11.99 -7.31
C ASP A 152 -7.52 -10.81 -8.16
N ALA A 153 -8.61 -10.16 -7.73
CA ALA A 153 -9.19 -9.01 -8.39
C ALA A 153 -8.72 -7.68 -7.77
N ALA A 154 -8.93 -6.59 -8.49
CA ALA A 154 -8.67 -5.23 -8.02
C ALA A 154 -9.81 -4.29 -8.41
N VAL A 155 -9.96 -3.19 -7.69
CA VAL A 155 -10.94 -2.15 -7.97
C VAL A 155 -10.27 -0.80 -8.12
N THR A 156 -10.74 -0.02 -9.09
CA THR A 156 -10.33 1.37 -9.31
C THR A 156 -11.51 2.28 -9.03
N ASP A 157 -11.29 3.28 -8.18
CA ASP A 157 -12.21 4.38 -7.90
C ASP A 157 -11.48 5.71 -8.16
N GLY A 158 -11.73 6.30 -9.32
CA GLY A 158 -10.98 7.46 -9.79
C GLY A 158 -9.47 7.17 -9.90
N LYS A 159 -8.66 7.78 -9.05
CA LYS A 159 -7.21 7.56 -9.00
C LYS A 159 -6.76 6.64 -7.86
N LEU A 160 -7.70 6.06 -7.12
CA LEU A 160 -7.42 5.05 -6.10
C LEU A 160 -7.59 3.66 -6.69
N VAL A 161 -6.53 2.84 -6.60
CA VAL A 161 -6.54 1.43 -7.01
C VAL A 161 -6.26 0.56 -5.80
N THR A 162 -7.19 -0.33 -5.46
CA THR A 162 -7.07 -1.18 -4.26
C THR A 162 -7.33 -2.64 -4.57
N ALA A 163 -6.76 -3.52 -3.76
CA ALA A 163 -6.88 -4.97 -3.90
C ALA A 163 -6.83 -5.69 -2.55
N PRO A 164 -7.39 -6.92 -2.47
CA PRO A 164 -7.47 -7.66 -1.21
C PRO A 164 -6.12 -8.14 -0.68
N ALA A 165 -5.24 -8.65 -1.53
CA ALA A 165 -3.98 -9.26 -1.14
C ALA A 165 -3.05 -9.49 -2.34
N TRP A 166 -1.85 -10.03 -2.11
CA TRP A 166 -0.82 -10.25 -3.14
C TRP A 166 -1.27 -11.11 -4.35
N PRO A 167 -2.22 -12.05 -4.28
CA PRO A 167 -2.70 -12.75 -5.49
C PRO A 167 -3.28 -11.81 -6.55
N ALA A 168 -3.75 -10.62 -6.12
CA ALA A 168 -4.30 -9.61 -7.01
C ALA A 168 -3.24 -8.76 -7.74
N HIS A 169 -1.97 -8.92 -7.50
CA HIS A 169 -0.93 -8.05 -8.06
C HIS A 169 -1.02 -7.87 -9.58
N PRO A 170 -1.29 -8.90 -10.40
CA PRO A 170 -1.42 -8.69 -11.84
C PRO A 170 -2.54 -7.72 -12.20
N ALA A 171 -3.72 -7.88 -11.60
CA ALA A 171 -4.87 -7.00 -11.84
C ALA A 171 -4.65 -5.61 -11.24
N TRP A 172 -4.16 -5.55 -10.00
CA TRP A 172 -3.90 -4.31 -9.26
C TRP A 172 -2.86 -3.43 -9.94
N LEU A 173 -1.71 -4.00 -10.32
CA LEU A 173 -0.65 -3.25 -10.99
C LEU A 173 -1.04 -2.86 -12.42
N SER A 174 -1.79 -3.72 -13.14
CA SER A 174 -2.31 -3.37 -14.45
C SER A 174 -3.24 -2.16 -14.38
N GLN A 175 -4.20 -2.15 -13.44
CA GLN A 175 -5.10 -1.01 -13.25
C GLN A 175 -4.32 0.25 -12.80
N PHE A 176 -3.33 0.08 -11.91
CA PHE A 176 -2.52 1.20 -11.46
C PHE A 176 -1.70 1.83 -12.59
N MET A 177 -1.11 1.02 -13.48
CA MET A 177 -0.41 1.53 -14.67
C MET A 177 -1.33 2.33 -15.59
N VAL A 178 -2.59 1.88 -15.79
CA VAL A 178 -3.58 2.66 -16.56
C VAL A 178 -3.83 4.02 -15.90
N VAL A 179 -3.98 4.06 -14.57
CA VAL A 179 -4.19 5.32 -13.83
C VAL A 179 -2.95 6.23 -13.88
N LEU A 180 -1.76 5.66 -13.99
CA LEU A 180 -0.50 6.39 -14.20
C LEU A 180 -0.33 6.91 -15.65
N GLY A 181 -1.24 6.56 -16.57
CA GLY A 181 -1.21 7.02 -17.96
C GLY A 181 -0.37 6.15 -18.90
N ARG A 182 -0.25 4.85 -18.56
CA ARG A 182 0.46 3.85 -19.38
C ARG A 182 -0.45 2.74 -19.88
#